data_0d5a1d51fb42e3e0a2c72f6d8fb93283
#
_entry.id   0d5a1d51fb42e3e0a2c72f6d8fb93283
#
_cell.length_a   1.000
_cell.length_b   1.000
_cell.length_c   1.000
_cell.angle_alpha   90.00
_cell.angle_beta   90.00
_cell.angle_gamma   90.00
#
_symmetry.space_group_name_H-M   'P 1'
#
loop_
_entity.id
_entity.type
_entity.pdbx_description
1 polymer ?
#
loop_
_entity_poly.entity_id
_entity_poly.type
_entity_poly.pdbx_seq_one_letter_code
_entity_poly.pdbx_strand_id
1 'polypeptide(L)'
;YRRLLRYMKEYIGQQYGKEDLPFDMISYEYIDGLNTFMQTAHDCKNNGAVNLLCCLKNFILYAIRNEWIEKNPFRYYKMKIDKTNVKVPLTKAELDLLMTKRMPNERLERVRDVWCFCAQTGLAFTDAEHLRAEHISTDENGTQWIHKPREKTSVMSRIPLLPYPLKILAKYADSNLEGGKLLPVPSNQKMNAYLKEIAVICDIGKNL
;
A
#
# COMPACT_ATOMS: atom_id res chain seq x y z
N TYR A 1 12.54 -7.68 0.83
CA TYR A 1 13.86 -8.33 0.91
C TYR A 1 13.90 -9.66 0.13
N ARG A 2 12.96 -10.62 0.30
CA ARG A 2 12.98 -11.94 -0.40
C ARG A 2 13.07 -11.81 -1.93
N ARG A 3 12.34 -10.87 -2.53
CA ARG A 3 12.39 -10.63 -3.98
C ARG A 3 13.76 -10.11 -4.44
N LEU A 4 14.36 -9.18 -3.71
CA LEU A 4 15.71 -8.68 -3.99
C LEU A 4 16.74 -9.81 -3.92
N LEU A 5 16.72 -10.60 -2.84
CA LEU A 5 17.65 -11.73 -2.68
C LEU A 5 17.56 -12.73 -3.83
N ARG A 6 16.33 -13.04 -4.30
CA ARG A 6 16.13 -13.90 -5.47
C ARG A 6 16.79 -13.32 -6.72
N TYR A 7 16.54 -12.05 -7.02
CA TYR A 7 17.13 -11.40 -8.19
C TYR A 7 18.65 -11.28 -8.11
N MET A 8 19.20 -11.04 -6.94
CA MET A 8 20.65 -11.02 -6.73
C MET A 8 21.26 -12.41 -6.99
N LYS A 9 20.68 -13.48 -6.45
CA LYS A 9 21.18 -14.84 -6.70
C LYS A 9 21.15 -15.22 -8.18
N GLU A 10 20.04 -14.93 -8.86
CA GLU A 10 19.90 -15.19 -10.30
C GLU A 10 20.95 -14.37 -11.11
N TYR A 11 21.12 -13.10 -10.79
CA TYR A 11 22.11 -12.24 -11.45
C TYR A 11 23.55 -12.70 -11.21
N ILE A 12 23.87 -13.06 -9.98
CA ILE A 12 25.21 -13.59 -9.62
C ILE A 12 25.49 -14.89 -10.38
N GLY A 13 24.54 -15.80 -10.43
CA GLY A 13 24.67 -17.05 -11.17
C GLY A 13 24.90 -16.83 -12.67
N GLN A 14 24.12 -15.93 -13.28
CA GLN A 14 24.22 -15.66 -14.72
C GLN A 14 25.47 -14.86 -15.10
N GLN A 15 25.81 -13.83 -14.34
CA GLN A 15 26.89 -12.91 -14.70
C GLN A 15 28.27 -13.38 -14.24
N TYR A 16 28.33 -14.07 -13.11
CA TYR A 16 29.61 -14.44 -12.49
C TYR A 16 29.82 -15.96 -12.39
N GLY A 17 28.81 -16.78 -12.70
CA GLY A 17 28.87 -18.24 -12.60
C GLY A 17 29.06 -18.73 -11.14
N LYS A 18 28.63 -17.95 -10.16
CA LYS A 18 28.82 -18.20 -8.72
C LYS A 18 27.49 -18.27 -7.98
N GLU A 19 27.48 -18.92 -6.83
CA GLU A 19 26.29 -18.94 -5.95
C GLU A 19 26.22 -17.70 -5.05
N ASP A 20 27.36 -17.08 -4.73
CA ASP A 20 27.47 -15.90 -3.88
C ASP A 20 28.67 -15.04 -4.27
N LEU A 21 28.67 -13.79 -3.84
CA LEU A 21 29.75 -12.83 -4.07
C LEU A 21 30.21 -12.22 -2.75
N PRO A 22 31.53 -12.06 -2.53
CA PRO A 22 32.05 -11.28 -1.42
C PRO A 22 31.69 -9.79 -1.58
N PHE A 23 31.61 -9.07 -0.46
CA PHE A 23 31.16 -7.68 -0.43
C PHE A 23 32.00 -6.71 -1.28
N ASP A 24 33.29 -6.95 -1.39
CA ASP A 24 34.24 -6.14 -2.19
C ASP A 24 33.95 -6.18 -3.70
N MET A 25 33.27 -7.23 -4.17
CA MET A 25 32.82 -7.34 -5.54
C MET A 25 31.50 -6.59 -5.83
N ILE A 26 30.82 -6.08 -4.81
CA ILE A 26 29.63 -5.25 -5.00
C ILE A 26 30.08 -3.84 -5.35
N SER A 27 30.41 -3.64 -6.60
CA SER A 27 30.88 -2.38 -7.17
C SER A 27 29.73 -1.53 -7.75
N TYR A 28 30.07 -0.36 -8.29
CA TYR A 28 29.13 0.46 -9.08
C TYR A 28 28.58 -0.33 -10.27
N GLU A 29 29.46 -1.04 -11.00
CA GLU A 29 29.07 -1.85 -12.16
C GLU A 29 28.13 -3.00 -11.76
N TYR A 30 28.35 -3.63 -10.59
CA TYR A 30 27.43 -4.63 -10.08
C TYR A 30 26.02 -4.05 -9.87
N ILE A 31 25.93 -2.86 -9.28
CA ILE A 31 24.62 -2.21 -9.00
C ILE A 31 23.93 -1.85 -10.30
N ASP A 32 24.63 -1.31 -11.26
CA ASP A 32 24.08 -0.92 -12.55
C ASP A 32 23.66 -2.14 -13.38
N GLY A 33 24.48 -3.17 -13.40
CA GLY A 33 24.17 -4.45 -14.04
C GLY A 33 22.97 -5.14 -13.40
N LEU A 34 22.87 -5.16 -12.06
CA LEU A 34 21.70 -5.70 -11.35
C LEU A 34 20.43 -4.90 -11.66
N ASN A 35 20.53 -3.56 -11.75
CA ASN A 35 19.41 -2.72 -12.15
C ASN A 35 18.91 -3.07 -13.56
N THR A 36 19.82 -3.17 -14.51
CA THR A 36 19.53 -3.56 -15.90
C THR A 36 18.91 -4.97 -15.92
N PHE A 37 19.50 -5.92 -15.23
CA PHE A 37 18.99 -7.29 -15.14
C PHE A 37 17.56 -7.34 -14.61
N MET A 38 17.25 -6.60 -13.53
CA MET A 38 15.87 -6.54 -12.99
C MET A 38 14.87 -6.00 -14.01
N GLN A 39 15.28 -5.04 -14.84
CA GLN A 39 14.38 -4.44 -15.83
C GLN A 39 14.23 -5.32 -17.08
N THR A 40 15.29 -5.97 -17.55
CA THR A 40 15.28 -6.76 -18.80
C THR A 40 14.82 -8.19 -18.59
N ALA A 41 15.31 -8.88 -17.57
CA ALA A 41 14.99 -10.29 -17.33
C ALA A 41 13.69 -10.50 -16.55
N HIS A 42 13.25 -9.50 -15.76
CA HIS A 42 12.08 -9.60 -14.89
C HIS A 42 10.99 -8.55 -15.16
N ASP A 43 11.07 -7.81 -16.25
CA ASP A 43 10.12 -6.73 -16.59
C ASP A 43 9.83 -5.77 -15.42
N CYS A 44 10.82 -5.60 -14.53
CA CYS A 44 10.67 -4.73 -13.39
C CYS A 44 10.68 -3.27 -13.85
N LYS A 45 9.56 -2.57 -13.69
CA LYS A 45 9.50 -1.13 -14.00
C LYS A 45 10.55 -0.38 -13.20
N ASN A 46 11.10 0.71 -13.76
CA ASN A 46 12.17 1.49 -13.16
C ASN A 46 11.94 1.80 -11.67
N ASN A 47 10.79 2.34 -11.28
CA ASN A 47 10.51 2.63 -9.87
C ASN A 47 10.51 1.39 -8.97
N GLY A 48 10.12 0.23 -9.50
CA GLY A 48 10.19 -1.05 -8.81
C GLY A 48 11.64 -1.49 -8.58
N ALA A 49 12.49 -1.39 -9.61
CA ALA A 49 13.92 -1.68 -9.52
C ALA A 49 14.62 -0.73 -8.54
N VAL A 50 14.34 0.57 -8.63
CA VAL A 50 14.87 1.59 -7.69
C VAL A 50 14.49 1.27 -6.24
N ASN A 51 13.25 0.87 -5.96
CA ASN A 51 12.85 0.49 -4.61
C ASN A 51 13.64 -0.71 -4.07
N LEU A 52 13.94 -1.70 -4.94
CA LEU A 52 14.78 -2.84 -4.56
C LEU A 52 16.23 -2.40 -4.32
N LEU A 53 16.77 -1.51 -5.16
CA LEU A 53 18.11 -0.94 -4.96
C LEU A 53 18.18 -0.10 -3.67
N CYS A 54 17.12 0.61 -3.28
CA CYS A 54 17.05 1.28 -1.99
C CYS A 54 17.17 0.28 -0.82
N CYS A 55 16.54 -0.89 -0.93
CA CYS A 55 16.71 -1.95 0.06
C CYS A 55 18.15 -2.46 0.12
N LEU A 56 18.81 -2.67 -1.04
CA LEU A 56 20.22 -3.05 -1.11
C LEU A 56 21.12 -1.97 -0.51
N LYS A 57 20.89 -0.70 -0.87
CA LYS A 57 21.62 0.44 -0.29
C LYS A 57 21.56 0.49 1.22
N ASN A 58 20.38 0.26 1.81
CA ASN A 58 20.24 0.23 3.27
C ASN A 58 21.04 -0.90 3.89
N PHE A 59 21.09 -2.07 3.23
CA PHE A 59 21.91 -3.19 3.68
C PHE A 59 23.42 -2.88 3.56
N ILE A 60 23.86 -2.28 2.47
CA ILE A 60 25.25 -1.82 2.29
C ILE A 60 25.63 -0.78 3.35
N LEU A 61 24.77 0.19 3.64
CA LEU A 61 25.03 1.16 4.70
C LEU A 61 25.10 0.52 6.09
N TYR A 62 24.33 -0.54 6.33
CA TYR A 62 24.46 -1.32 7.54
C TYR A 62 25.82 -2.05 7.60
N ALA A 63 26.26 -2.66 6.50
CA ALA A 63 27.56 -3.33 6.40
C ALA A 63 28.73 -2.35 6.61
N ILE A 64 28.65 -1.13 6.10
CA ILE A 64 29.64 -0.07 6.33
C ILE A 64 29.71 0.30 7.82
N ARG A 65 28.55 0.47 8.48
CA ARG A 65 28.50 0.81 9.93
C ARG A 65 29.09 -0.27 10.83
N ASN A 66 29.07 -1.53 10.36
CA ASN A 66 29.67 -2.66 11.07
C ASN A 66 31.10 -2.97 10.57
N GLU A 67 31.70 -2.09 9.78
CA GLU A 67 33.07 -2.20 9.25
C GLU A 67 33.32 -3.46 8.40
N TRP A 68 32.25 -4.07 7.83
CA TRP A 68 32.38 -5.23 6.94
C TRP A 68 32.84 -4.84 5.55
N ILE A 69 32.62 -3.59 5.14
CA ILE A 69 33.07 -2.99 3.90
C ILE A 69 33.50 -1.54 4.14
N GLU A 70 34.58 -1.12 3.47
CA GLU A 70 35.14 0.23 3.61
C GLU A 70 34.48 1.22 2.62
N LYS A 71 34.23 0.76 1.39
CA LYS A 71 33.77 1.62 0.30
C LYS A 71 32.27 1.49 0.07
N ASN A 72 31.61 2.62 -0.10
CA ASN A 72 30.19 2.67 -0.44
C ASN A 72 30.00 2.60 -1.96
N PRO A 73 29.55 1.48 -2.55
CA PRO A 73 29.34 1.36 -3.97
C PRO A 73 28.21 2.26 -4.51
N PHE A 74 27.32 2.72 -3.64
CA PHE A 74 26.25 3.67 -4.00
C PHE A 74 26.69 5.14 -3.95
N ARG A 75 27.95 5.46 -3.60
CA ARG A 75 28.40 6.85 -3.40
C ARG A 75 28.08 7.75 -4.59
N TYR A 76 28.29 7.25 -5.79
CA TYR A 76 28.07 7.98 -7.04
C TYR A 76 26.88 7.48 -7.85
N TYR A 77 26.18 6.44 -7.36
CA TYR A 77 25.06 5.86 -8.06
C TYR A 77 23.80 6.71 -7.87
N LYS A 78 23.32 7.32 -8.97
CA LYS A 78 22.13 8.16 -8.96
C LYS A 78 20.89 7.34 -9.31
N MET A 79 20.07 7.03 -8.32
CA MET A 79 18.76 6.40 -8.52
C MET A 79 17.77 7.45 -9.04
N LYS A 80 17.33 7.30 -10.30
CA LYS A 80 16.30 8.17 -10.88
C LYS A 80 14.94 7.50 -10.75
N ILE A 81 14.00 8.18 -10.12
CA ILE A 81 12.61 7.76 -10.02
C ILE A 81 11.83 8.43 -11.16
N ASP A 82 11.12 7.63 -11.94
CA ASP A 82 10.21 8.16 -12.94
C ASP A 82 9.05 8.87 -12.24
N LYS A 83 8.70 10.05 -12.74
CA LYS A 83 7.51 10.76 -12.25
C LYS A 83 6.29 9.88 -12.53
N THR A 84 5.61 9.48 -11.47
CA THR A 84 4.33 8.77 -11.62
C THR A 84 3.30 9.73 -12.21
N ASN A 85 2.41 9.22 -13.06
CA ASN A 85 1.30 10.00 -13.56
C ASN A 85 0.52 10.61 -12.39
N VAL A 86 0.18 11.89 -12.52
CA VAL A 86 -0.64 12.59 -11.54
C VAL A 86 -1.97 11.83 -11.41
N LYS A 87 -2.25 11.34 -10.21
CA LYS A 87 -3.53 10.68 -9.95
C LYS A 87 -4.64 11.72 -10.01
N VAL A 88 -5.60 11.49 -10.88
CA VAL A 88 -6.78 12.36 -10.99
C VAL A 88 -7.76 11.97 -9.87
N PRO A 89 -8.10 12.88 -8.94
CA PRO A 89 -9.04 12.58 -7.88
C PRO A 89 -10.46 12.39 -8.44
N LEU A 90 -11.31 11.73 -7.68
CA LEU A 90 -12.73 11.67 -8.01
C LEU A 90 -13.37 13.05 -7.85
N THR A 91 -14.30 13.33 -8.73
CA THR A 91 -15.20 14.49 -8.57
C THR A 91 -16.25 14.18 -7.50
N LYS A 92 -16.92 15.23 -7.00
CA LYS A 92 -18.03 15.05 -6.07
C LYS A 92 -19.15 14.20 -6.69
N ALA A 93 -19.49 14.42 -7.95
CA ALA A 93 -20.51 13.65 -8.65
C ALA A 93 -20.18 12.16 -8.76
N GLU A 94 -18.92 11.82 -9.05
CA GLU A 94 -18.45 10.42 -9.08
C GLU A 94 -18.51 9.77 -7.69
N LEU A 95 -18.15 10.50 -6.64
CA LEU A 95 -18.27 10.03 -5.27
C LEU A 95 -19.74 9.82 -4.87
N ASP A 96 -20.61 10.78 -5.14
CA ASP A 96 -22.04 10.69 -4.86
C ASP A 96 -22.68 9.51 -5.61
N LEU A 97 -22.27 9.27 -6.86
CA LEU A 97 -22.67 8.10 -7.65
C LEU A 97 -22.27 6.79 -6.95
N LEU A 98 -21.01 6.67 -6.51
CA LEU A 98 -20.53 5.48 -5.78
C LEU A 98 -21.31 5.26 -4.49
N MET A 99 -21.64 6.32 -3.75
CA MET A 99 -22.37 6.25 -2.50
C MET A 99 -23.82 5.81 -2.67
N THR A 100 -24.44 6.10 -3.81
CA THR A 100 -25.88 5.88 -4.06
C THR A 100 -26.17 4.69 -4.96
N LYS A 101 -25.27 4.33 -5.86
CA LYS A 101 -25.51 3.28 -6.84
C LYS A 101 -25.62 1.90 -6.19
N ARG A 102 -26.72 1.20 -6.50
CA ARG A 102 -26.90 -0.20 -6.07
C ARG A 102 -25.91 -1.11 -6.80
N MET A 103 -25.20 -1.94 -6.04
CA MET A 103 -24.28 -2.94 -6.59
C MET A 103 -25.04 -4.23 -6.94
N PRO A 104 -24.59 -4.97 -7.98
CA PRO A 104 -25.27 -6.16 -8.46
C PRO A 104 -25.20 -7.35 -7.49
N ASN A 105 -24.25 -7.33 -6.55
CA ASN A 105 -24.08 -8.38 -5.56
C ASN A 105 -23.47 -7.82 -4.25
N GLU A 106 -23.64 -8.57 -3.16
CA GLU A 106 -23.24 -8.19 -1.83
C GLU A 106 -21.72 -8.01 -1.68
N ARG A 107 -20.89 -8.80 -2.38
CA ARG A 107 -19.43 -8.68 -2.30
C ARG A 107 -18.94 -7.32 -2.80
N LEU A 108 -19.51 -6.82 -3.90
CA LEU A 108 -19.18 -5.49 -4.44
C LEU A 108 -19.76 -4.38 -3.56
N GLU A 109 -20.94 -4.61 -3.00
CA GLU A 109 -21.55 -3.65 -2.09
C GLU A 109 -20.72 -3.46 -0.82
N ARG A 110 -20.23 -4.54 -0.22
CA ARG A 110 -19.31 -4.47 0.94
C ARG A 110 -18.03 -3.70 0.61
N VAL A 111 -17.43 -3.95 -0.55
CA VAL A 111 -16.21 -3.26 -0.99
C VAL A 111 -16.47 -1.78 -1.24
N ARG A 112 -17.57 -1.44 -1.92
CA ARG A 112 -18.02 -0.07 -2.13
C ARG A 112 -18.19 0.67 -0.80
N ASP A 113 -18.90 0.06 0.17
CA ASP A 113 -19.17 0.64 1.48
C ASP A 113 -17.88 0.90 2.25
N VAL A 114 -16.97 -0.07 2.31
CA VAL A 114 -15.65 0.10 2.95
C VAL A 114 -14.85 1.21 2.28
N TRP A 115 -14.83 1.24 0.95
CA TRP A 115 -14.10 2.27 0.20
C TRP A 115 -14.69 3.67 0.46
N CYS A 116 -16.01 3.81 0.37
CA CYS A 116 -16.70 5.08 0.65
C CYS A 116 -16.49 5.52 2.11
N PHE A 117 -16.48 4.58 3.06
CA PHE A 117 -16.17 4.87 4.45
C PHE A 117 -14.76 5.45 4.59
N CYS A 118 -13.76 4.82 3.96
CA CYS A 118 -12.38 5.33 3.95
C CYS A 118 -12.30 6.72 3.26
N ALA A 119 -12.99 6.91 2.15
CA ALA A 119 -13.02 8.18 1.43
C ALA A 119 -13.61 9.33 2.26
N GLN A 120 -14.64 9.05 3.08
CA GLN A 120 -15.31 10.03 3.93
C GLN A 120 -14.59 10.30 5.26
N THR A 121 -13.83 9.33 5.77
CA THR A 121 -13.13 9.45 7.06
C THR A 121 -11.65 9.75 6.93
N GLY A 122 -11.06 9.53 5.75
CA GLY A 122 -9.60 9.62 5.55
C GLY A 122 -8.80 8.51 6.24
N LEU A 123 -9.47 7.44 6.74
CA LEU A 123 -8.78 6.28 7.27
C LEU A 123 -8.04 5.52 6.17
N ALA A 124 -6.83 5.08 6.49
CA ALA A 124 -6.14 4.14 5.63
C ALA A 124 -6.81 2.76 5.66
N PHE A 125 -6.60 1.95 4.61
CA PHE A 125 -7.17 0.61 4.48
C PHE A 125 -6.94 -0.25 5.72
N THR A 126 -5.70 -0.31 6.21
CA THR A 126 -5.33 -1.08 7.41
C THR A 126 -5.99 -0.55 8.68
N ASP A 127 -6.16 0.77 8.79
CA ASP A 127 -6.82 1.39 9.94
C ASP A 127 -8.32 1.07 9.96
N ALA A 128 -8.97 1.06 8.78
CA ALA A 128 -10.37 0.65 8.63
C ALA A 128 -10.56 -0.86 8.87
N GLU A 129 -9.61 -1.71 8.43
CA GLU A 129 -9.63 -3.15 8.67
C GLU A 129 -9.61 -3.50 10.18
N HIS A 130 -8.91 -2.71 10.98
CA HIS A 130 -8.78 -2.92 12.43
C HIS A 130 -9.65 -1.98 13.25
N LEU A 131 -10.67 -1.36 12.65
CA LEU A 131 -11.62 -0.51 13.37
C LEU A 131 -12.55 -1.36 14.23
N ARG A 132 -12.66 -1.01 15.54
CA ARG A 132 -13.47 -1.71 16.55
C ARG A 132 -14.31 -0.73 17.33
N ALA A 133 -15.28 -1.25 18.11
CA ALA A 133 -16.17 -0.43 18.95
C ALA A 133 -15.39 0.44 19.95
N GLU A 134 -14.31 -0.06 20.53
CA GLU A 134 -13.43 0.68 21.45
C GLU A 134 -12.81 1.96 20.87
N HIS A 135 -12.76 2.06 19.54
CA HIS A 135 -12.25 3.25 18.84
C HIS A 135 -13.33 4.31 18.61
N ILE A 136 -14.60 4.03 18.96
CA ILE A 136 -15.71 4.96 18.78
C ILE A 136 -16.07 5.57 20.13
N SER A 137 -16.15 6.89 20.19
CA SER A 137 -16.63 7.62 21.36
C SER A 137 -17.67 8.66 20.95
N THR A 138 -18.52 9.05 21.88
CA THR A 138 -19.52 10.11 21.68
C THR A 138 -19.14 11.29 22.55
N ASP A 139 -19.11 12.48 21.98
CA ASP A 139 -18.86 13.72 22.73
C ASP A 139 -20.12 14.25 23.45
N GLU A 140 -19.97 15.34 24.19
CA GLU A 140 -21.04 15.97 24.95
C GLU A 140 -22.19 16.48 24.06
N ASN A 141 -21.92 16.73 22.79
CA ASN A 141 -22.89 17.18 21.80
C ASN A 141 -23.60 16.04 21.06
N GLY A 142 -23.29 14.78 21.42
CA GLY A 142 -23.81 13.61 20.74
C GLY A 142 -23.13 13.25 19.43
N THR A 143 -22.03 13.94 19.05
CA THR A 143 -21.25 13.60 17.86
C THR A 143 -20.37 12.39 18.13
N GLN A 144 -20.43 11.41 17.24
CA GLN A 144 -19.55 10.25 17.32
C GLN A 144 -18.20 10.51 16.63
N TRP A 145 -17.14 10.04 17.25
CA TRP A 145 -15.77 10.23 16.82
C TRP A 145 -15.03 8.90 16.74
N ILE A 146 -14.14 8.79 15.76
CA ILE A 146 -13.12 7.74 15.72
C ILE A 146 -11.87 8.27 16.41
N HIS A 147 -11.40 7.56 17.46
CA HIS A 147 -10.12 7.77 18.10
C HIS A 147 -9.27 6.51 17.90
N LYS A 148 -8.39 6.54 16.91
CA LYS A 148 -7.55 5.38 16.58
C LYS A 148 -6.11 5.81 16.24
N PRO A 149 -5.09 5.19 16.87
CA PRO A 149 -3.71 5.38 16.41
C PRO A 149 -3.53 4.74 15.03
N ARG A 150 -2.85 5.42 14.14
CA ARG A 150 -2.52 4.88 12.81
C ARG A 150 -1.56 3.69 12.94
N GLU A 151 -1.85 2.59 12.31
CA GLU A 151 -1.01 1.38 12.30
C GLU A 151 0.43 1.66 11.82
N LYS A 152 0.59 2.56 10.86
CA LYS A 152 1.91 2.86 10.26
C LYS A 152 2.79 3.76 11.12
N THR A 153 2.21 4.69 11.89
CA THR A 153 2.97 5.79 12.53
C THR A 153 2.68 5.95 14.01
N SER A 154 1.72 5.19 14.55
CA SER A 154 1.20 5.32 15.91
C SER A 154 0.66 6.72 16.28
N VAL A 155 0.49 7.59 15.30
CA VAL A 155 -0.08 8.92 15.51
C VAL A 155 -1.59 8.78 15.69
N MET A 156 -2.12 9.38 16.77
CA MET A 156 -3.56 9.37 17.07
C MET A 156 -4.35 10.15 16.02
N SER A 157 -5.31 9.49 15.38
CA SER A 157 -6.30 10.11 14.51
C SER A 157 -7.57 10.37 15.29
N ARG A 158 -8.13 11.56 15.13
CA ARG A 158 -9.44 11.96 15.70
C ARG A 158 -10.30 12.42 14.53
N ILE A 159 -11.35 11.68 14.22
CA ILE A 159 -12.16 11.85 13.01
C ILE A 159 -13.63 11.88 13.41
N PRO A 160 -14.37 12.97 13.12
CA PRO A 160 -15.82 12.99 13.36
C PRO A 160 -16.53 12.08 12.35
N LEU A 161 -17.49 11.33 12.82
CA LEU A 161 -18.32 10.48 11.98
C LEU A 161 -19.47 11.29 11.37
N LEU A 162 -19.37 11.54 10.08
CA LEU A 162 -20.42 12.16 9.28
C LEU A 162 -21.61 11.20 9.08
N PRO A 163 -22.78 11.68 8.64
CA PRO A 163 -23.99 10.85 8.48
C PRO A 163 -23.81 9.60 7.60
N TYR A 164 -23.00 9.67 6.53
CA TYR A 164 -22.78 8.53 5.66
C TYR A 164 -21.92 7.42 6.27
N PRO A 165 -20.76 7.69 6.87
CA PRO A 165 -20.03 6.71 7.68
C PRO A 165 -20.86 6.08 8.78
N LEU A 166 -21.70 6.84 9.48
CA LEU A 166 -22.63 6.32 10.49
C LEU A 166 -23.63 5.31 9.91
N LYS A 167 -24.20 5.61 8.74
CA LYS A 167 -25.08 4.66 8.03
C LYS A 167 -24.36 3.34 7.70
N ILE A 168 -23.09 3.40 7.30
CA ILE A 168 -22.30 2.21 7.02
C ILE A 168 -22.08 1.40 8.29
N LEU A 169 -21.68 2.03 9.40
CA LEU A 169 -21.49 1.35 10.67
C LEU A 169 -22.79 0.69 11.14
N ALA A 170 -23.91 1.39 11.08
CA ALA A 170 -25.23 0.85 11.44
C ALA A 170 -25.62 -0.35 10.55
N LYS A 171 -25.31 -0.32 9.25
CA LYS A 171 -25.59 -1.42 8.32
C LYS A 171 -24.88 -2.73 8.72
N TYR A 172 -23.68 -2.64 9.30
CA TYR A 172 -22.88 -3.80 9.67
C TYR A 172 -22.87 -4.09 11.18
N ALA A 173 -23.66 -3.38 11.98
CA ALA A 173 -23.69 -3.53 13.45
C ALA A 173 -23.97 -4.96 13.89
N ASP A 174 -24.93 -5.64 13.25
CA ASP A 174 -25.38 -6.99 13.61
C ASP A 174 -24.60 -8.09 12.86
N SER A 175 -23.57 -7.75 12.10
CA SER A 175 -22.87 -8.72 11.23
C SER A 175 -21.91 -9.66 11.97
N ASN A 176 -21.72 -9.51 13.29
CA ASN A 176 -20.83 -10.33 14.13
C ASN A 176 -19.48 -10.65 13.45
N LEU A 177 -18.82 -9.61 12.94
CA LEU A 177 -17.56 -9.76 12.21
C LEU A 177 -16.44 -10.29 13.11
N GLU A 178 -15.63 -11.20 12.58
CA GLU A 178 -14.53 -11.83 13.30
C GLU A 178 -13.59 -10.79 13.93
N GLY A 179 -13.20 -11.02 15.19
CA GLY A 179 -12.31 -10.14 15.94
C GLY A 179 -12.94 -8.81 16.38
N GLY A 180 -14.28 -8.68 16.40
CA GLY A 180 -14.97 -7.46 16.81
C GLY A 180 -14.79 -6.27 15.85
N LYS A 181 -14.49 -6.54 14.58
CA LYS A 181 -14.35 -5.53 13.54
C LYS A 181 -15.71 -4.88 13.25
N LEU A 182 -15.70 -3.57 12.96
CA LEU A 182 -16.91 -2.82 12.61
C LEU A 182 -17.23 -2.83 11.11
N LEU A 183 -16.24 -3.17 10.27
CA LEU A 183 -16.37 -3.13 8.82
C LEU A 183 -15.95 -4.48 8.19
N PRO A 184 -16.67 -4.96 7.16
CA PRO A 184 -16.36 -6.22 6.46
C PRO A 184 -15.25 -6.02 5.43
N VAL A 185 -14.05 -5.63 5.89
CA VAL A 185 -12.91 -5.33 5.02
C VAL A 185 -12.32 -6.62 4.45
N PRO A 186 -12.33 -6.82 3.12
CA PRO A 186 -11.70 -7.98 2.51
C PRO A 186 -10.18 -7.82 2.46
N SER A 187 -9.45 -8.87 2.03
CA SER A 187 -8.01 -8.73 1.80
C SER A 187 -7.71 -7.60 0.79
N ASN A 188 -6.56 -6.95 0.94
CA ASN A 188 -6.15 -5.83 0.06
C ASN A 188 -6.16 -6.22 -1.42
N GLN A 189 -5.76 -7.45 -1.75
CA GLN A 189 -5.79 -7.95 -3.13
C GLN A 189 -7.22 -8.02 -3.68
N LYS A 190 -8.18 -8.56 -2.91
CA LYS A 190 -9.60 -8.61 -3.28
C LYS A 190 -10.20 -7.21 -3.37
N MET A 191 -9.88 -6.33 -2.41
CA MET A 191 -10.32 -4.93 -2.42
C MET A 191 -9.97 -4.26 -3.74
N ASN A 192 -8.68 -4.29 -4.14
CA ASN A 192 -8.21 -3.69 -5.38
C ASN A 192 -8.83 -4.32 -6.64
N ALA A 193 -9.07 -5.63 -6.66
CA ALA A 193 -9.72 -6.30 -7.79
C ALA A 193 -11.18 -5.83 -7.94
N TYR A 194 -11.94 -5.82 -6.84
CA TYR A 194 -13.36 -5.44 -6.87
C TYR A 194 -13.58 -3.95 -7.08
N LEU A 195 -12.67 -3.09 -6.65
CA LEU A 195 -12.74 -1.66 -6.97
C LEU A 195 -12.64 -1.40 -8.47
N LYS A 196 -11.86 -2.20 -9.21
CA LYS A 196 -11.83 -2.12 -10.68
C LYS A 196 -13.17 -2.52 -11.30
N GLU A 197 -13.83 -3.57 -10.78
CA GLU A 197 -15.17 -3.97 -11.23
C GLU A 197 -16.19 -2.84 -10.95
N ILE A 198 -16.14 -2.25 -9.76
CA ILE A 198 -17.00 -1.13 -9.34
C ILE A 198 -16.79 0.09 -10.25
N ALA A 199 -15.53 0.43 -10.58
CA ALA A 199 -15.23 1.53 -11.48
C ALA A 199 -15.89 1.34 -12.85
N VAL A 200 -15.82 0.12 -13.43
CA VAL A 200 -16.50 -0.21 -14.69
C VAL A 200 -18.02 -0.09 -14.57
N ILE A 201 -18.62 -0.65 -13.51
CA ILE A 201 -20.07 -0.58 -13.27
C ILE A 201 -20.56 0.88 -13.14
N CYS A 202 -19.73 1.75 -12.56
CA CYS A 202 -20.03 3.16 -12.35
C CYS A 202 -19.62 4.04 -13.53
N ASP A 203 -19.04 3.48 -14.60
CA ASP A 203 -18.49 4.22 -15.73
C ASP A 203 -17.47 5.30 -15.29
N ILE A 204 -16.65 4.95 -14.30
CA ILE A 204 -15.59 5.82 -13.78
C ILE A 204 -14.28 5.41 -14.45
N GLY A 205 -13.78 6.22 -15.38
CA GLY A 205 -12.53 6.00 -16.10
C GLY A 205 -11.25 6.21 -15.26
N LYS A 206 -11.37 6.26 -13.93
CA LYS A 206 -10.29 6.50 -12.97
C LYS A 206 -10.04 5.26 -12.10
N ASN A 207 -8.84 5.14 -11.56
CA ASN A 207 -8.57 4.13 -10.52
C ASN A 207 -9.20 4.58 -9.19
N LEU A 208 -10.03 3.72 -8.61
CA LEU A 208 -10.58 3.89 -7.26
C LEU A 208 -9.57 3.49 -6.20
#